data_3bf688dafef2003c87aa17864c9a15d2
#
_entry.id   3bf688dafef2003c87aa17864c9a15d2
#
_cell.length_a   1.000
_cell.length_b   1.000
_cell.length_c   1.000
_cell.angle_alpha   90.00
_cell.angle_beta   90.00
_cell.angle_gamma   90.00
#
_symmetry.space_group_name_H-M   'P 1'
#
loop_
_entity.id
_entity.type
_entity.pdbx_description
1 polymer ?
#
loop_
_entity_poly.entity_id
_entity_poly.type
_entity_poly.pdbx_seq_one_letter_code
_entity_poly.pdbx_strand_id
1 'polypeptide(L)'
;LLRCKAEMARLKHEGKAVNPDQLLFGINQGCTFADLRVEHMKQIADLDLDGYAIGGLAVGEPTEVMYEMISQVEPHMPKDKIRYLMGVGTPGNIIEAVARGVDLFDCVMPSRNARHGHLNTWSGIINIKNAKYERDERPIDPACGCPVCRNYSRAYIRHLLKADEMLGMRLTVMHNLWFYNHLMERIRDELDAGTFTAFHDRYVKLLDTRI
;
A
#
# COMPACT_ATOMS: atom_id res chain seq x y z
N LEU A 1 19.30 -14.35 -7.93
CA LEU A 1 19.43 -13.04 -8.58
C LEU A 1 20.50 -13.05 -9.67
N LEU A 2 21.75 -13.47 -9.41
CA LEU A 2 22.83 -13.52 -10.42
C LEU A 2 22.44 -14.30 -11.69
N ARG A 3 21.83 -15.48 -11.53
CA ARG A 3 21.34 -16.27 -12.68
C ARG A 3 20.21 -15.54 -13.45
N CYS A 4 19.31 -14.86 -12.75
CA CYS A 4 18.24 -14.06 -13.39
C CYS A 4 18.84 -12.91 -14.19
N LYS A 5 19.80 -12.18 -13.63
CA LYS A 5 20.49 -11.06 -14.29
C LYS A 5 21.23 -11.53 -15.56
N ALA A 6 21.97 -12.64 -15.46
CA ALA A 6 22.66 -13.22 -16.59
C ALA A 6 21.70 -13.69 -17.70
N GLU A 7 20.60 -14.35 -17.35
CA GLU A 7 19.60 -14.82 -18.30
C GLU A 7 18.86 -13.68 -18.99
N MET A 8 18.51 -12.62 -18.25
CA MET A 8 17.91 -11.41 -18.85
C MET A 8 18.84 -10.76 -19.86
N ALA A 9 20.13 -10.64 -19.51
CA ALA A 9 21.14 -10.09 -20.42
C ALA A 9 21.28 -10.95 -21.69
N ARG A 10 21.33 -12.30 -21.54
CA ARG A 10 21.39 -13.24 -22.66
C ARG A 10 20.17 -13.10 -23.58
N LEU A 11 18.95 -13.09 -23.03
CA LEU A 11 17.72 -12.98 -23.81
C LEU A 11 17.61 -11.64 -24.55
N LYS A 12 18.05 -10.54 -23.91
CA LYS A 12 18.12 -9.23 -24.56
C LYS A 12 19.11 -9.26 -25.74
N HIS A 13 20.30 -9.79 -25.52
CA HIS A 13 21.34 -9.88 -26.55
C HIS A 13 20.90 -10.74 -27.76
N GLU A 14 20.18 -11.83 -27.51
CA GLU A 14 19.68 -12.74 -28.55
C GLU A 14 18.38 -12.24 -29.25
N GLY A 15 17.85 -11.10 -28.84
CA GLY A 15 16.56 -10.60 -29.35
C GLY A 15 15.36 -11.48 -28.99
N LYS A 16 15.47 -12.30 -27.93
CA LYS A 16 14.45 -13.24 -27.47
C LYS A 16 13.68 -12.74 -26.23
N ALA A 17 14.03 -11.57 -25.69
CA ALA A 17 13.31 -11.01 -24.57
C ALA A 17 11.88 -10.62 -24.99
N VAL A 18 10.87 -11.22 -24.35
CA VAL A 18 9.44 -10.88 -24.58
C VAL A 18 9.14 -9.45 -24.15
N ASN A 19 9.71 -9.04 -23.03
CA ASN A 19 9.67 -7.65 -22.57
C ASN A 19 11.11 -7.16 -22.29
N PRO A 20 11.74 -6.45 -23.25
CA PRO A 20 13.11 -5.97 -23.10
C PRO A 20 13.27 -4.90 -22.00
N ASP A 21 12.17 -4.22 -21.63
CA ASP A 21 12.15 -3.16 -20.61
C ASP A 21 11.75 -3.68 -19.22
N GLN A 22 11.68 -5.00 -19.06
CA GLN A 22 11.39 -5.64 -17.77
C GLN A 22 12.44 -5.25 -16.73
N LEU A 23 11.96 -4.87 -15.54
CA LEU A 23 12.78 -4.54 -14.38
C LEU A 23 13.03 -5.79 -13.51
N LEU A 24 14.20 -5.86 -12.87
CA LEU A 24 14.56 -6.92 -11.94
C LEU A 24 14.78 -6.35 -10.54
N PHE A 25 13.93 -6.76 -9.59
CA PHE A 25 14.02 -6.36 -8.20
C PHE A 25 14.69 -7.43 -7.34
N GLY A 26 15.56 -7.00 -6.43
CA GLY A 26 16.09 -7.83 -5.34
C GLY A 26 15.16 -7.77 -4.15
N ILE A 27 14.84 -8.92 -3.53
CA ILE A 27 13.97 -8.97 -2.36
C ILE A 27 14.80 -9.23 -1.12
N ASN A 28 14.88 -8.24 -0.22
CA ASN A 28 15.47 -8.38 1.10
C ASN A 28 14.62 -9.32 1.98
N GLN A 29 15.27 -10.27 2.60
CA GLN A 29 14.68 -11.24 3.53
C GLN A 29 15.46 -11.27 4.85
N GLY A 30 14.93 -11.92 5.88
CA GLY A 30 15.59 -12.04 7.20
C GLY A 30 14.58 -12.02 8.36
N CYS A 31 13.27 -12.19 8.09
CA CYS A 31 12.22 -12.17 9.11
C CYS A 31 12.31 -10.90 9.98
N THR A 32 12.30 -11.02 11.30
CA THR A 32 12.46 -9.91 12.27
C THR A 32 13.87 -9.87 12.89
N PHE A 33 14.88 -10.42 12.19
CA PHE A 33 16.26 -10.41 12.62
C PHE A 33 17.03 -9.31 11.87
N ALA A 34 17.31 -8.20 12.56
CA ALA A 34 17.92 -7.01 11.97
C ALA A 34 19.29 -7.28 11.34
N ASP A 35 20.14 -8.05 12.00
CA ASP A 35 21.46 -8.45 11.53
C ASP A 35 21.39 -9.20 10.19
N LEU A 36 20.51 -10.20 10.09
CA LEU A 36 20.30 -10.96 8.87
C LEU A 36 19.77 -10.08 7.73
N ARG A 37 18.82 -9.18 8.04
CA ARG A 37 18.28 -8.25 7.05
C ARG A 37 19.32 -7.29 6.52
N VAL A 38 20.12 -6.69 7.40
CA VAL A 38 21.17 -5.75 7.03
C VAL A 38 22.25 -6.45 6.19
N GLU A 39 22.71 -7.62 6.63
CA GLU A 39 23.68 -8.40 5.88
C GLU A 39 23.16 -8.76 4.48
N HIS A 40 21.94 -9.30 4.40
CA HIS A 40 21.34 -9.67 3.13
C HIS A 40 21.11 -8.45 2.22
N MET A 41 20.70 -7.29 2.79
CA MET A 41 20.50 -6.07 2.00
C MET A 41 21.81 -5.61 1.35
N LYS A 42 22.91 -5.59 2.10
CA LYS A 42 24.23 -5.24 1.56
C LYS A 42 24.62 -6.16 0.39
N GLN A 43 24.44 -7.49 0.56
CA GLN A 43 24.74 -8.46 -0.48
C GLN A 43 23.92 -8.27 -1.78
N ILE A 44 22.62 -7.94 -1.67
CA ILE A 44 21.80 -7.73 -2.87
C ILE A 44 21.99 -6.33 -3.47
N ALA A 45 22.35 -5.32 -2.66
CA ALA A 45 22.65 -3.97 -3.15
C ALA A 45 23.87 -3.99 -4.10
N ASP A 46 24.90 -4.79 -3.79
CA ASP A 46 26.10 -4.94 -4.62
C ASP A 46 25.79 -5.53 -6.04
N LEU A 47 24.58 -6.05 -6.24
CA LEU A 47 24.20 -6.61 -7.54
C LEU A 47 23.74 -5.55 -8.55
N ASP A 48 23.58 -4.29 -8.14
CA ASP A 48 23.07 -3.18 -8.99
C ASP A 48 21.85 -3.59 -9.80
N LEU A 49 20.72 -3.72 -9.10
CA LEU A 49 19.42 -4.08 -9.68
C LEU A 49 18.57 -2.83 -9.96
N ASP A 50 17.46 -3.00 -10.66
CA ASP A 50 16.55 -1.89 -11.00
C ASP A 50 15.78 -1.35 -9.80
N GLY A 51 15.60 -2.18 -8.76
CA GLY A 51 14.96 -1.80 -7.51
C GLY A 51 15.12 -2.86 -6.43
N TYR A 52 14.70 -2.52 -5.22
CA TYR A 52 14.85 -3.39 -4.05
C TYR A 52 13.56 -3.46 -3.26
N ALA A 53 13.12 -4.67 -2.95
CA ALA A 53 11.95 -4.91 -2.15
C ALA A 53 12.32 -5.35 -0.72
N ILE A 54 11.48 -4.99 0.24
CA ILE A 54 11.51 -5.50 1.62
C ILE A 54 10.39 -6.53 1.71
N GLY A 55 10.75 -7.81 1.76
CA GLY A 55 9.83 -8.93 1.89
C GLY A 55 9.86 -9.57 3.28
N GLY A 56 8.94 -10.51 3.53
CA GLY A 56 8.88 -11.29 4.77
C GLY A 56 8.53 -10.45 6.01
N LEU A 57 7.76 -9.38 5.83
CA LEU A 57 7.12 -8.58 6.87
C LEU A 57 5.60 -8.53 6.64
N ALA A 58 4.84 -7.99 7.58
CA ALA A 58 3.36 -7.98 7.59
C ALA A 58 2.75 -9.40 7.54
N VAL A 59 3.40 -10.37 8.19
CA VAL A 59 2.98 -11.78 8.24
C VAL A 59 2.58 -12.23 9.66
N GLY A 60 2.42 -11.29 10.59
CA GLY A 60 1.93 -11.54 11.95
C GLY A 60 2.75 -10.92 13.07
N GLU A 61 3.87 -10.29 12.77
CA GLU A 61 4.64 -9.49 13.71
C GLU A 61 3.88 -8.21 14.11
N PRO A 62 4.17 -7.63 15.30
CA PRO A 62 3.68 -6.31 15.67
C PRO A 62 4.12 -5.25 14.66
N THR A 63 3.28 -4.26 14.42
CA THR A 63 3.53 -3.20 13.43
C THR A 63 4.82 -2.41 13.73
N GLU A 64 5.11 -2.20 15.02
CA GLU A 64 6.32 -1.52 15.47
C GLU A 64 7.59 -2.28 15.08
N VAL A 65 7.55 -3.60 15.14
CA VAL A 65 8.67 -4.47 14.72
C VAL A 65 8.88 -4.36 13.21
N MET A 66 7.80 -4.31 12.42
CA MET A 66 7.88 -4.06 10.97
C MET A 66 8.57 -2.72 10.70
N TYR A 67 8.17 -1.65 11.38
CA TYR A 67 8.78 -0.32 11.20
C TYR A 67 10.25 -0.29 11.62
N GLU A 68 10.60 -0.99 12.71
CA GLU A 68 11.97 -1.13 13.13
C GLU A 68 12.82 -1.81 12.04
N MET A 69 12.35 -2.93 11.48
CA MET A 69 13.05 -3.64 10.42
C MET A 69 13.22 -2.80 9.15
N ILE A 70 12.24 -2.00 8.78
CA ILE A 70 12.36 -1.05 7.67
C ILE A 70 13.47 -0.04 7.96
N SER A 71 13.46 0.57 9.16
CA SER A 71 14.46 1.56 9.58
C SER A 71 15.89 0.99 9.64
N GLN A 72 16.05 -0.29 9.97
CA GLN A 72 17.34 -0.98 9.97
C GLN A 72 17.87 -1.25 8.56
N VAL A 73 16.99 -1.52 7.62
CA VAL A 73 17.35 -1.91 6.24
C VAL A 73 17.54 -0.69 5.34
N GLU A 74 16.70 0.34 5.50
CA GLU A 74 16.65 1.53 4.62
C GLU A 74 18.03 2.19 4.39
N PRO A 75 18.87 2.42 5.40
CA PRO A 75 20.18 3.05 5.19
C PRO A 75 21.12 2.28 4.25
N HIS A 76 20.84 0.99 4.03
CA HIS A 76 21.63 0.11 3.17
C HIS A 76 20.99 -0.09 1.78
N MET A 77 19.81 0.49 1.54
CA MET A 77 19.17 0.48 0.23
C MET A 77 19.71 1.61 -0.64
N PRO A 78 20.06 1.36 -1.91
CA PRO A 78 20.46 2.41 -2.84
C PRO A 78 19.38 3.49 -2.96
N LYS A 79 19.78 4.77 -2.82
CA LYS A 79 18.85 5.91 -2.75
C LYS A 79 18.29 6.32 -4.11
N ASP A 80 18.95 5.95 -5.18
CA ASP A 80 18.57 6.21 -6.57
C ASP A 80 17.71 5.09 -7.19
N LYS A 81 17.36 4.07 -6.38
CA LYS A 81 16.56 2.91 -6.81
C LYS A 81 15.22 2.87 -6.09
N ILE A 82 14.20 2.29 -6.76
CA ILE A 82 12.86 2.09 -6.18
C ILE A 82 12.94 1.16 -4.96
N ARG A 83 12.29 1.55 -3.87
CA ARG A 83 12.20 0.82 -2.61
C ARG A 83 10.76 0.35 -2.40
N TYR A 84 10.57 -0.94 -2.45
CA TYR A 84 9.26 -1.56 -2.46
C TYR A 84 9.01 -2.35 -1.16
N LEU A 85 7.96 -2.00 -0.41
CA LEU A 85 7.51 -2.77 0.75
C LEU A 85 6.36 -3.70 0.33
N MET A 86 6.63 -4.99 0.36
CA MET A 86 5.69 -6.01 -0.14
C MET A 86 4.55 -6.30 0.83
N GLY A 87 3.33 -6.38 0.31
CA GLY A 87 2.15 -6.85 1.04
C GLY A 87 1.58 -5.88 2.08
N VAL A 88 2.02 -4.63 2.11
CA VAL A 88 1.60 -3.61 3.09
C VAL A 88 0.77 -2.52 2.41
N GLY A 89 -0.30 -2.02 2.97
CA GLY A 89 -0.96 -2.35 4.21
C GLY A 89 -2.12 -1.40 4.49
N THR A 90 -2.31 -1.01 5.74
CA THR A 90 -3.27 0.04 6.11
C THR A 90 -2.80 1.42 5.64
N PRO A 91 -3.71 2.43 5.55
CA PRO A 91 -3.29 3.79 5.25
C PRO A 91 -2.20 4.33 6.18
N GLY A 92 -2.30 4.06 7.48
CA GLY A 92 -1.28 4.45 8.45
C GLY A 92 0.05 3.75 8.22
N ASN A 93 0.05 2.44 7.90
CA ASN A 93 1.27 1.71 7.57
C ASN A 93 1.97 2.29 6.34
N ILE A 94 1.21 2.71 5.32
CA ILE A 94 1.77 3.34 4.11
C ILE A 94 2.44 4.67 4.47
N ILE A 95 1.75 5.54 5.22
CA ILE A 95 2.28 6.84 5.64
C ILE A 95 3.58 6.66 6.45
N GLU A 96 3.59 5.72 7.40
CA GLU A 96 4.77 5.40 8.23
C GLU A 96 5.93 4.82 7.42
N ALA A 97 5.62 3.98 6.43
CA ALA A 97 6.65 3.39 5.58
C ALA A 97 7.25 4.43 4.61
N VAL A 98 6.44 5.36 4.08
CA VAL A 98 6.94 6.50 3.28
C VAL A 98 7.84 7.40 4.12
N ALA A 99 7.48 7.67 5.38
CA ALA A 99 8.33 8.43 6.31
C ALA A 99 9.71 7.78 6.52
N ARG A 100 9.82 6.47 6.26
CA ARG A 100 11.06 5.69 6.32
C ARG A 100 11.69 5.43 4.95
N GLY A 101 11.27 6.13 3.91
CA GLY A 101 11.90 6.08 2.58
C GLY A 101 11.39 4.97 1.65
N VAL A 102 10.23 4.40 1.89
CA VAL A 102 9.59 3.43 0.96
C VAL A 102 8.80 4.16 -0.12
N ASP A 103 8.91 3.69 -1.37
CA ASP A 103 8.31 4.33 -2.55
C ASP A 103 7.10 3.57 -3.13
N LEU A 104 7.11 2.22 -3.05
CA LEU A 104 6.18 1.35 -3.75
C LEU A 104 5.53 0.35 -2.80
N PHE A 105 4.25 0.05 -3.03
CA PHE A 105 3.45 -0.85 -2.22
C PHE A 105 2.55 -1.72 -3.08
N ASP A 106 2.26 -2.94 -2.62
CA ASP A 106 1.10 -3.73 -3.02
C ASP A 106 0.34 -4.19 -1.78
N CYS A 107 -0.97 -4.32 -1.87
CA CYS A 107 -1.76 -4.91 -0.80
C CYS A 107 -3.13 -5.38 -1.25
N VAL A 108 -3.56 -6.53 -0.75
CA VAL A 108 -4.92 -7.03 -0.95
C VAL A 108 -5.96 -6.36 -0.05
N MET A 109 -5.53 -5.72 1.05
CA MET A 109 -6.44 -5.17 2.07
C MET A 109 -7.50 -4.21 1.53
N PRO A 110 -7.19 -3.26 0.62
CA PRO A 110 -8.21 -2.35 0.11
C PRO A 110 -9.43 -3.07 -0.45
N SER A 111 -9.20 -4.04 -1.32
CA SER A 111 -10.29 -4.81 -1.96
C SER A 111 -10.88 -5.86 -1.03
N ARG A 112 -10.06 -6.57 -0.23
CA ARG A 112 -10.54 -7.57 0.73
C ARG A 112 -11.44 -6.95 1.79
N ASN A 113 -11.00 -5.87 2.43
CA ASN A 113 -11.74 -5.18 3.48
C ASN A 113 -13.04 -4.55 2.94
N ALA A 114 -13.00 -3.98 1.74
CA ALA A 114 -14.17 -3.43 1.08
C ALA A 114 -15.29 -4.46 0.90
N ARG A 115 -14.96 -5.67 0.44
CA ARG A 115 -15.95 -6.76 0.28
C ARG A 115 -16.63 -7.14 1.60
N HIS A 116 -15.98 -6.90 2.73
CA HIS A 116 -16.55 -7.10 4.06
C HIS A 116 -17.24 -5.86 4.64
N GLY A 117 -17.26 -4.76 3.88
CA GLY A 117 -17.94 -3.51 4.26
C GLY A 117 -17.08 -2.54 5.08
N HIS A 118 -15.78 -2.78 5.23
CA HIS A 118 -14.84 -1.84 5.84
C HIS A 118 -14.31 -0.88 4.77
N LEU A 119 -14.69 0.40 4.90
CA LEU A 119 -14.41 1.44 3.92
C LEU A 119 -13.53 2.53 4.52
N ASN A 120 -12.48 2.90 3.80
CA ASN A 120 -11.57 3.94 4.21
C ASN A 120 -12.12 5.31 3.84
N THR A 121 -12.05 6.27 4.76
CA THR A 121 -12.43 7.66 4.56
C THR A 121 -11.35 8.58 5.11
N TRP A 122 -11.36 9.84 4.72
CA TRP A 122 -10.44 10.85 5.29
C TRP A 122 -10.69 11.16 6.77
N SER A 123 -11.75 10.59 7.35
CA SER A 123 -12.08 10.71 8.78
C SER A 123 -11.83 9.41 9.56
N GLY A 124 -11.39 8.34 8.90
CA GLY A 124 -11.19 7.02 9.49
C GLY A 124 -11.95 5.91 8.77
N ILE A 125 -12.02 4.73 9.37
CA ILE A 125 -12.62 3.52 8.78
C ILE A 125 -14.06 3.38 9.25
N ILE A 126 -15.00 3.28 8.31
CA ILE A 126 -16.39 2.93 8.59
C ILE A 126 -16.68 1.47 8.28
N ASN A 127 -17.56 0.84 9.08
CA ASN A 127 -18.20 -0.42 8.68
C ASN A 127 -19.60 -0.10 8.16
N ILE A 128 -19.75 -0.07 6.82
CA ILE A 128 -21.00 0.33 6.16
C ILE A 128 -22.16 -0.59 6.50
N LYS A 129 -21.94 -1.80 7.01
CA LYS A 129 -22.99 -2.75 7.44
C LYS A 129 -23.66 -2.36 8.76
N ASN A 130 -23.10 -1.40 9.51
CA ASN A 130 -23.67 -0.94 10.77
C ASN A 130 -25.07 -0.35 10.60
N ALA A 131 -25.95 -0.53 11.59
CA ALA A 131 -27.34 -0.08 11.56
C ALA A 131 -27.47 1.44 11.40
N LYS A 132 -26.53 2.20 11.95
CA LYS A 132 -26.52 3.67 11.85
C LYS A 132 -26.53 4.21 10.41
N TYR A 133 -26.15 3.39 9.42
CA TYR A 133 -26.12 3.78 8.01
C TYR A 133 -27.38 3.36 7.22
N GLU A 134 -28.40 2.78 7.88
CA GLU A 134 -29.59 2.23 7.21
C GLU A 134 -30.36 3.29 6.44
N ARG A 135 -30.40 4.51 6.96
CA ARG A 135 -31.11 5.66 6.35
C ARG A 135 -30.16 6.85 6.11
N ASP A 136 -28.85 6.58 6.02
CA ASP A 136 -27.85 7.62 5.79
C ASP A 136 -27.71 7.91 4.30
N GLU A 137 -28.28 9.02 3.86
CA GLU A 137 -28.26 9.46 2.46
C GLU A 137 -26.94 10.10 2.02
N ARG A 138 -25.99 10.32 2.96
CA ARG A 138 -24.68 10.87 2.65
C ARG A 138 -23.83 9.87 1.86
N PRO A 139 -22.84 10.35 1.08
CA PRO A 139 -21.85 9.47 0.43
C PRO A 139 -21.00 8.72 1.46
N ILE A 140 -20.26 7.71 1.03
CA ILE A 140 -19.30 6.99 1.89
C ILE A 140 -18.38 7.99 2.60
N ASP A 141 -17.78 8.88 1.83
CA ASP A 141 -16.95 9.98 2.32
C ASP A 141 -17.32 11.28 1.58
N PRO A 142 -17.80 12.32 2.29
CA PRO A 142 -18.11 13.60 1.68
C PRO A 142 -16.90 14.31 1.04
N ALA A 143 -15.68 14.00 1.51
CA ALA A 143 -14.44 14.56 0.95
C ALA A 143 -13.91 13.76 -0.25
N CYS A 144 -14.55 12.64 -0.61
CA CYS A 144 -14.08 11.76 -1.68
C CYS A 144 -14.73 12.09 -3.02
N GLY A 145 -13.89 12.31 -4.03
CA GLY A 145 -14.34 12.58 -5.41
C GLY A 145 -14.60 11.33 -6.28
N CYS A 146 -14.59 10.12 -5.73
CA CYS A 146 -14.77 8.90 -6.51
C CYS A 146 -16.17 8.78 -7.14
N PRO A 147 -16.32 8.02 -8.24
CA PRO A 147 -17.62 7.82 -8.89
C PRO A 147 -18.68 7.25 -7.94
N VAL A 148 -18.28 6.46 -6.93
CA VAL A 148 -19.21 5.87 -5.96
C VAL A 148 -19.77 6.95 -5.03
N CYS A 149 -18.91 7.78 -4.42
CA CYS A 149 -19.34 8.85 -3.54
C CYS A 149 -20.16 9.94 -4.24
N ARG A 150 -19.96 10.13 -5.55
CA ARG A 150 -20.73 11.10 -6.35
C ARG A 150 -22.16 10.64 -6.66
N ASN A 151 -22.42 9.31 -6.67
CA ASN A 151 -23.65 8.78 -7.22
C ASN A 151 -24.46 7.92 -6.24
N TYR A 152 -23.87 7.45 -5.14
CA TYR A 152 -24.50 6.48 -4.25
C TYR A 152 -24.40 6.89 -2.78
N SER A 153 -25.50 6.66 -2.04
CA SER A 153 -25.55 6.89 -0.60
C SER A 153 -25.04 5.68 0.21
N ARG A 154 -24.67 5.94 1.47
CA ARG A 154 -24.35 4.89 2.45
C ARG A 154 -25.52 3.92 2.63
N ALA A 155 -26.74 4.42 2.71
CA ALA A 155 -27.96 3.61 2.83
C ALA A 155 -28.10 2.63 1.66
N TYR A 156 -27.92 3.09 0.44
CA TYR A 156 -28.04 2.24 -0.76
C TYR A 156 -26.95 1.16 -0.79
N ILE A 157 -25.69 1.54 -0.55
CA ILE A 157 -24.57 0.59 -0.54
C ILE A 157 -24.74 -0.45 0.57
N ARG A 158 -25.18 0.00 1.77
CA ARG A 158 -25.51 -0.91 2.87
C ARG A 158 -26.63 -1.88 2.48
N HIS A 159 -27.70 -1.39 1.85
CA HIS A 159 -28.79 -2.23 1.35
C HIS A 159 -28.28 -3.34 0.42
N LEU A 160 -27.48 -2.99 -0.59
CA LEU A 160 -26.91 -3.95 -1.52
C LEU A 160 -26.08 -5.03 -0.80
N LEU A 161 -25.22 -4.64 0.16
CA LEU A 161 -24.40 -5.58 0.92
C LEU A 161 -25.25 -6.47 1.87
N LYS A 162 -26.38 -5.97 2.36
CA LYS A 162 -27.33 -6.74 3.20
C LYS A 162 -28.19 -7.69 2.38
N ALA A 163 -28.51 -7.32 1.14
CA ALA A 163 -29.21 -8.15 0.18
C ALA A 163 -28.28 -9.15 -0.56
N ASP A 164 -26.99 -9.15 -0.19
CA ASP A 164 -25.94 -10.00 -0.79
C ASP A 164 -25.75 -9.77 -2.30
N GLU A 165 -26.00 -8.53 -2.75
CA GLU A 165 -25.87 -8.12 -4.15
C GLU A 165 -24.39 -7.86 -4.50
N MET A 166 -23.92 -8.47 -5.58
CA MET A 166 -22.53 -8.31 -6.06
C MET A 166 -22.18 -6.85 -6.40
N LEU A 167 -23.17 -6.04 -6.81
CA LEU A 167 -22.97 -4.62 -7.07
C LEU A 167 -22.47 -3.89 -5.81
N GLY A 168 -22.97 -4.25 -4.62
CA GLY A 168 -22.49 -3.68 -3.36
C GLY A 168 -20.99 -3.92 -3.14
N MET A 169 -20.51 -5.14 -3.39
CA MET A 169 -19.09 -5.45 -3.31
C MET A 169 -18.26 -4.69 -4.36
N ARG A 170 -18.77 -4.59 -5.59
CA ARG A 170 -18.10 -3.83 -6.66
C ARG A 170 -17.95 -2.35 -6.28
N LEU A 171 -19.02 -1.71 -5.82
CA LEU A 171 -19.00 -0.29 -5.43
C LEU A 171 -18.03 -0.04 -4.28
N THR A 172 -18.07 -0.88 -3.25
CA THR A 172 -17.17 -0.75 -2.09
C THR A 172 -15.69 -0.92 -2.47
N VAL A 173 -15.37 -1.88 -3.34
CA VAL A 173 -14.01 -2.08 -3.86
C VAL A 173 -13.55 -0.87 -4.68
N MET A 174 -14.40 -0.36 -5.59
CA MET A 174 -14.09 0.83 -6.39
C MET A 174 -13.76 2.03 -5.49
N HIS A 175 -14.54 2.25 -4.43
CA HIS A 175 -14.29 3.33 -3.48
C HIS A 175 -12.95 3.17 -2.77
N ASN A 176 -12.66 2.00 -2.18
CA ASN A 176 -11.41 1.79 -1.45
C ASN A 176 -10.18 1.89 -2.37
N LEU A 177 -10.24 1.34 -3.59
CA LEU A 177 -9.13 1.48 -4.54
C LEU A 177 -8.90 2.94 -4.93
N TRP A 178 -9.97 3.70 -5.15
CA TRP A 178 -9.86 5.15 -5.37
C TRP A 178 -9.21 5.85 -4.19
N PHE A 179 -9.65 5.54 -2.97
CA PHE A 179 -9.10 6.15 -1.75
C PHE A 179 -7.58 5.91 -1.64
N TYR A 180 -7.13 4.65 -1.84
CA TYR A 180 -5.70 4.34 -1.75
C TYR A 180 -4.87 5.01 -2.84
N ASN A 181 -5.35 5.05 -4.08
CA ASN A 181 -4.66 5.77 -5.15
C ASN A 181 -4.57 7.28 -4.84
N HIS A 182 -5.67 7.87 -4.36
CA HIS A 182 -5.70 9.28 -3.99
C HIS A 182 -4.85 9.58 -2.74
N LEU A 183 -4.76 8.63 -1.79
CA LEU A 183 -3.81 8.73 -0.68
C LEU A 183 -2.36 8.82 -1.19
N MET A 184 -1.99 7.98 -2.14
CA MET A 184 -0.64 8.01 -2.74
C MET A 184 -0.38 9.30 -3.54
N GLU A 185 -1.37 9.80 -4.27
CA GLU A 185 -1.28 11.12 -4.91
C GLU A 185 -1.04 12.21 -3.87
N ARG A 186 -1.84 12.23 -2.82
CA ARG A 186 -1.73 13.20 -1.75
C ARG A 186 -0.40 13.15 -1.02
N ILE A 187 0.14 11.94 -0.77
CA ILE A 187 1.46 11.76 -0.17
C ILE A 187 2.55 12.39 -1.07
N ARG A 188 2.50 12.17 -2.38
CA ARG A 188 3.45 12.79 -3.32
C ARG A 188 3.36 14.31 -3.31
N ASP A 189 2.14 14.85 -3.37
CA ASP A 189 1.91 16.30 -3.32
C ASP A 189 2.51 16.92 -2.03
N GLU A 190 2.33 16.25 -0.87
CA GLU A 190 2.85 16.73 0.42
C GLU A 190 4.38 16.61 0.51
N LEU A 191 4.96 15.59 -0.11
CA LEU A 191 6.44 15.46 -0.22
C LEU A 191 7.01 16.57 -1.10
N ASP A 192 6.41 16.82 -2.27
CA ASP A 192 6.85 17.86 -3.20
C ASP A 192 6.71 19.28 -2.60
N ALA A 193 5.66 19.49 -1.80
CA ALA A 193 5.43 20.74 -1.07
C ALA A 193 6.28 20.91 0.19
N GLY A 194 6.99 19.85 0.64
CA GLY A 194 7.75 19.86 1.91
C GLY A 194 6.86 19.88 3.17
N THR A 195 5.60 19.50 3.06
CA THR A 195 4.59 19.51 4.13
C THR A 195 4.25 18.12 4.66
N PHE A 196 4.94 17.09 4.21
CA PHE A 196 4.65 15.69 4.55
C PHE A 196 4.65 15.40 6.06
N THR A 197 5.52 16.04 6.85
CA THR A 197 5.54 15.84 8.31
C THR A 197 4.21 16.22 8.96
N ALA A 198 3.63 17.36 8.58
CA ALA A 198 2.35 17.80 9.10
C ALA A 198 1.20 16.87 8.64
N PHE A 199 1.27 16.37 7.40
CA PHE A 199 0.34 15.37 6.90
C PHE A 199 0.45 14.05 7.67
N HIS A 200 1.66 13.55 7.88
CA HIS A 200 1.94 12.34 8.68
C HIS A 200 1.30 12.47 10.07
N ASP A 201 1.65 13.51 10.83
CA ASP A 201 1.18 13.70 12.21
C ASP A 201 -0.35 13.75 12.30
N ARG A 202 -0.99 14.32 11.29
CA ARG A 202 -2.44 14.42 11.22
C ARG A 202 -3.12 13.10 10.90
N TYR A 203 -2.60 12.34 9.94
CA TYR A 203 -3.34 11.26 9.30
C TYR A 203 -2.91 9.85 9.68
N VAL A 204 -1.68 9.66 10.16
CA VAL A 204 -1.11 8.34 10.43
C VAL A 204 -1.97 7.47 11.36
N LYS A 205 -2.54 8.05 12.41
CA LYS A 205 -3.44 7.34 13.35
C LYS A 205 -4.90 7.47 12.95
N LEU A 206 -5.28 8.63 12.42
CA LEU A 206 -6.66 8.94 12.08
C LEU A 206 -7.22 7.97 11.06
N LEU A 207 -6.47 7.71 9.98
CA LEU A 207 -6.96 6.88 8.87
C LEU A 207 -7.12 5.39 9.23
N ASP A 208 -6.46 4.93 10.28
CA ASP A 208 -6.60 3.55 10.79
C ASP A 208 -7.61 3.45 11.95
N THR A 209 -8.17 4.57 12.39
CA THR A 209 -9.17 4.61 13.47
C THR A 209 -10.55 4.23 12.95
N ARG A 210 -11.23 3.33 13.67
CA ARG A 210 -12.63 2.97 13.36
C ARG A 210 -13.60 4.00 13.96
N ILE A 211 -14.59 4.43 13.15
CA ILE A 211 -15.59 5.45 13.51
C ILE A 211 -17.04 4.98 13.30
#